data_4b35bef799681147b4e345e87cd822d9
#
_entry.id   4b35bef799681147b4e345e87cd822d9
#
_cell.length_a   1.000
_cell.length_b   1.000
_cell.length_c   1.000
_cell.angle_alpha   90.00
_cell.angle_beta   90.00
_cell.angle_gamma   90.00
#
_symmetry.space_group_name_H-M   'P 1'
#
loop_
_entity.id
_entity.type
_entity.pdbx_description
1 polymer ?
#
loop_
_entity_poly.entity_id
_entity_poly.type
_entity_poly.pdbx_seq_one_letter_code
_entity_poly.pdbx_strand_id
1 'polypeptide(L)'
;MTPADPANQRPGDPASRLGGETAPVDVSTAAGLARALQDLLQVSFQLVTRDLAPAAARIGAHLGCDLKDMAFVSESFPMWEHVNLQRGVDAYLAEHSPGAEWFGISAVDRDHDDLATMLTRPDHGQEISAVTHGTAATGPTEAMEVVQFGLVESTAPDGAPVVIGMRAKERYGPPQCRMEILASRKTAAVAVRDDIERLMRRHDVFRGQVLSFGLSEYHSNGLLSFLPRPNLTAEQVILPAGVLDSIERHVITVTSQAARLTAAGQHLKRGLLLHGYPGTGKTHTVRYLMSRMSDCTVIVMTGQAMQFIEPAAALARRLQPSMLVFEDVDLVAQDRSFGPESNPLLFSLLEAMDGIGADADVTFVLTTNRAGMLERALVDRPGRVDLAVEIPKPDRQARERLLRLYAGGLELKADLTPVIDATEGVTASFIKELLRRAALTALRASDDVRALTDADLASAAGELAAERQALTRRLLGHGRAGDDGDDMDGQP
;
A
#
# COMPACT_ATOMS: atom_id res chain seq x y z
N MET A 1 -29.94 -4.15 77.64
CA MET A 1 -29.21 -5.34 78.08
C MET A 1 -28.69 -6.05 76.87
N THR A 2 -27.48 -5.79 76.49
CA THR A 2 -26.71 -6.54 75.51
C THR A 2 -25.24 -6.35 75.86
N PRO A 3 -24.40 -7.38 75.92
CA PRO A 3 -23.05 -7.28 76.49
C PRO A 3 -22.04 -6.90 75.40
N ALA A 4 -21.01 -6.28 75.90
CA ALA A 4 -19.85 -5.81 75.12
C ALA A 4 -18.93 -6.94 74.62
N ASP A 5 -18.41 -6.77 73.45
CA ASP A 5 -17.37 -7.61 72.83
C ASP A 5 -15.96 -6.99 73.14
N PRO A 6 -15.02 -7.77 73.68
CA PRO A 6 -13.65 -7.30 73.90
C PRO A 6 -12.72 -7.93 72.87
N ALA A 7 -12.16 -7.17 71.93
CA ALA A 7 -10.85 -7.47 71.34
C ALA A 7 -10.49 -6.46 70.21
N ASN A 8 -9.75 -5.44 70.57
CA ASN A 8 -8.87 -4.80 69.58
C ASN A 8 -7.63 -4.21 70.24
N GLN A 9 -6.67 -5.08 70.55
CA GLN A 9 -5.32 -4.68 70.87
C GLN A 9 -4.50 -4.53 69.59
N ARG A 10 -4.19 -3.32 69.22
CA ARG A 10 -3.19 -3.01 68.18
C ARG A 10 -1.79 -3.25 68.73
N PRO A 11 -0.86 -3.91 68.01
CA PRO A 11 0.54 -4.01 68.38
C PRO A 11 1.25 -2.63 68.19
N GLY A 12 2.10 -2.29 69.15
CA GLY A 12 2.81 -1.02 69.19
C GLY A 12 3.78 -0.80 68.06
N ASP A 13 3.86 0.47 67.70
CA ASP A 13 4.77 1.08 66.72
C ASP A 13 6.22 0.88 67.14
N PRO A 14 7.13 0.30 66.25
CA PRO A 14 8.55 0.14 66.57
C PRO A 14 9.41 1.41 66.36
N ALA A 15 8.81 2.59 66.14
CA ALA A 15 9.55 3.82 65.83
C ALA A 15 10.13 4.58 67.07
N SER A 16 10.06 4.05 68.28
CA SER A 16 10.51 4.76 69.50
C SER A 16 11.84 4.30 70.12
N ARG A 17 12.76 3.73 69.30
CA ARG A 17 14.09 3.39 69.79
C ARG A 17 15.22 3.75 68.82
N LEU A 18 15.34 5.00 68.45
CA LEU A 18 16.59 5.60 67.90
C LEU A 18 16.67 7.08 68.31
N GLY A 19 16.73 7.31 69.61
CA GLY A 19 17.13 8.59 70.18
C GLY A 19 18.66 8.63 70.32
N GLY A 20 19.33 8.77 69.16
CA GLY A 20 20.71 9.21 69.11
C GLY A 20 20.72 10.66 68.69
N GLU A 21 21.16 11.55 69.60
CA GLU A 21 21.50 12.95 69.29
C GLU A 21 22.49 12.93 68.11
N THR A 22 22.05 13.21 66.92
CA THR A 22 22.90 13.51 65.77
C THR A 22 23.44 14.93 66.01
N ALA A 23 24.70 15.02 66.24
CA ALA A 23 25.40 16.29 66.25
C ALA A 23 25.10 17.08 64.99
N PRO A 24 24.89 18.38 65.05
CA PRO A 24 24.57 19.17 63.87
C PRO A 24 25.68 18.98 62.81
N VAL A 25 25.39 18.36 61.74
CA VAL A 25 26.31 18.21 60.58
C VAL A 25 26.57 19.63 60.07
N ASP A 26 27.82 20.08 60.17
CA ASP A 26 28.20 21.36 59.59
C ASP A 26 27.85 21.41 58.10
N VAL A 27 27.06 22.40 57.71
CA VAL A 27 26.56 22.57 56.33
C VAL A 27 27.71 22.63 55.33
N SER A 28 28.87 23.14 55.72
CA SER A 28 30.07 23.21 54.87
C SER A 28 30.66 21.81 54.61
N THR A 29 30.67 20.96 55.62
CA THR A 29 31.13 19.58 55.56
C THR A 29 30.14 18.71 54.74
N ALA A 30 28.84 18.92 54.94
CA ALA A 30 27.81 18.24 54.14
C ALA A 30 27.85 18.63 52.65
N ALA A 31 28.07 19.93 52.36
CA ALA A 31 28.24 20.41 51.00
C ALA A 31 29.54 19.90 50.34
N GLY A 32 30.61 19.75 51.10
CA GLY A 32 31.87 19.16 50.66
C GLY A 32 31.72 17.67 50.32
N LEU A 33 31.01 16.90 51.18
CA LEU A 33 30.73 15.50 50.96
C LEU A 33 29.79 15.26 49.72
N ALA A 34 28.78 16.12 49.58
CA ALA A 34 27.88 16.05 48.42
C ALA A 34 28.61 16.31 47.11
N ARG A 35 29.54 17.28 47.06
CA ARG A 35 30.40 17.53 45.89
C ARG A 35 31.32 16.36 45.60
N ALA A 36 32.01 15.84 46.64
CA ALA A 36 32.90 14.69 46.48
C ALA A 36 32.18 13.43 46.02
N LEU A 37 30.94 13.21 46.50
CA LEU A 37 30.07 12.12 46.02
C LEU A 37 29.65 12.35 44.58
N GLN A 38 29.30 13.58 44.22
CA GLN A 38 28.92 13.94 42.86
C GLN A 38 30.09 13.78 41.88
N ASP A 39 31.32 14.21 42.29
CA ASP A 39 32.53 14.02 41.51
C ASP A 39 32.89 12.54 41.37
N LEU A 40 32.76 11.75 42.45
CA LEU A 40 33.00 10.29 42.43
C LEU A 40 31.98 9.56 41.54
N LEU A 41 30.71 9.93 41.62
CA LEU A 41 29.68 9.40 40.75
C LEU A 41 29.94 9.78 39.28
N GLN A 42 30.37 10.99 39.02
CA GLN A 42 30.70 11.47 37.69
C GLN A 42 31.93 10.74 37.11
N VAL A 43 32.99 10.52 37.90
CA VAL A 43 34.18 9.78 37.50
C VAL A 43 33.89 8.29 37.34
N SER A 44 33.14 7.69 38.29
CA SER A 44 32.73 6.28 38.17
C SER A 44 31.83 6.06 36.94
N PHE A 45 30.93 6.99 36.69
CA PHE A 45 30.06 7.00 35.51
C PHE A 45 30.90 7.12 34.23
N GLN A 46 31.89 8.02 34.16
CA GLN A 46 32.80 8.16 33.03
C GLN A 46 33.68 6.93 32.81
N LEU A 47 34.11 6.24 33.85
CA LEU A 47 34.92 5.01 33.75
C LEU A 47 34.07 3.83 33.26
N VAL A 48 32.85 3.67 33.79
CA VAL A 48 31.90 2.63 33.39
C VAL A 48 31.39 2.85 31.95
N THR A 49 31.14 4.11 31.57
CA THR A 49 30.65 4.42 30.23
C THR A 49 31.72 4.30 29.15
N ARG A 50 33.00 4.42 29.48
CA ARG A 50 34.09 4.25 28.51
C ARG A 50 34.23 2.80 28.04
N ASP A 51 33.86 1.83 28.86
CA ASP A 51 33.83 0.41 28.51
C ASP A 51 32.48 -0.05 27.94
N LEU A 52 31.41 0.78 28.04
CA LEU A 52 30.05 0.45 27.64
C LEU A 52 29.65 1.05 26.28
N ALA A 53 30.54 1.69 25.55
CA ALA A 53 30.20 2.36 24.30
C ALA A 53 31.10 1.97 23.12
N PRO A 54 31.27 0.66 22.80
CA PRO A 54 32.16 0.24 21.72
C PRO A 54 31.67 0.71 20.35
N ALA A 55 30.36 0.85 20.12
CA ALA A 55 29.82 1.37 18.89
C ALA A 55 30.13 2.87 18.71
N ALA A 56 30.00 3.68 19.77
CA ALA A 56 30.36 5.08 19.74
C ALA A 56 31.87 5.30 19.50
N ALA A 57 32.70 4.46 20.13
CA ALA A 57 34.15 4.51 19.94
C ALA A 57 34.55 4.15 18.49
N ARG A 58 33.94 3.11 17.91
CA ARG A 58 34.16 2.70 16.52
C ARG A 58 33.77 3.81 15.56
N ILE A 59 32.56 4.35 15.70
CA ILE A 59 32.03 5.43 14.84
C ILE A 59 32.86 6.70 14.95
N GLY A 60 33.23 7.12 16.18
CA GLY A 60 34.09 8.28 16.41
C GLY A 60 35.47 8.13 15.78
N ALA A 61 36.05 6.95 15.88
CA ALA A 61 37.34 6.63 15.25
C ALA A 61 37.26 6.69 13.70
N HIS A 62 36.16 6.16 13.13
CA HIS A 62 35.92 6.23 11.68
C HIS A 62 35.71 7.68 11.20
N LEU A 63 34.86 8.44 11.89
CA LEU A 63 34.55 9.83 11.52
C LEU A 63 35.72 10.80 11.78
N GLY A 64 36.64 10.44 12.66
CA GLY A 64 37.78 11.28 13.05
C GLY A 64 37.37 12.53 13.83
N CYS A 65 36.24 12.53 14.51
CA CYS A 65 35.74 13.63 15.33
C CYS A 65 35.02 13.14 16.60
N ASP A 66 34.85 14.02 17.58
CA ASP A 66 33.97 13.74 18.73
C ASP A 66 32.52 13.62 18.24
N LEU A 67 31.79 12.63 18.75
CA LEU A 67 30.39 12.43 18.38
C LEU A 67 29.47 13.59 18.81
N LYS A 68 29.90 14.44 19.73
CA LYS A 68 29.18 15.66 20.10
C LYS A 68 29.26 16.75 19.03
N ASP A 69 30.30 16.71 18.21
CA ASP A 69 30.55 17.67 17.13
C ASP A 69 30.17 17.15 15.75
N MET A 70 29.68 15.89 15.66
CA MET A 70 29.28 15.29 14.40
C MET A 70 28.06 15.97 13.80
N ALA A 71 28.04 16.07 12.47
CA ALA A 71 26.86 16.42 11.72
C ALA A 71 25.94 15.22 11.56
N PHE A 72 24.65 15.43 11.77
CA PHE A 72 23.60 14.43 11.64
C PHE A 72 22.57 14.88 10.61
N VAL A 73 22.26 14.02 9.64
CA VAL A 73 21.22 14.21 8.64
C VAL A 73 20.30 12.99 8.67
N SER A 74 19.02 13.22 8.86
CA SER A 74 18.00 12.17 8.90
C SER A 74 16.94 12.42 7.84
N GLU A 75 16.60 11.39 7.07
CA GLU A 75 15.53 11.41 6.06
C GLU A 75 14.57 10.26 6.31
N SER A 76 13.27 10.55 6.26
CA SER A 76 12.21 9.57 6.50
C SER A 76 11.42 9.32 5.23
N PHE A 77 11.17 8.05 4.93
CA PHE A 77 10.41 7.60 3.77
C PHE A 77 9.23 6.75 4.23
N PRO A 78 8.13 6.71 3.48
CA PRO A 78 7.08 5.73 3.71
C PRO A 78 7.65 4.30 3.69
N MET A 79 7.08 3.38 4.48
CA MET A 79 7.60 2.02 4.62
C MET A 79 7.74 1.27 3.27
N TRP A 80 6.87 1.56 2.30
CA TRP A 80 7.00 0.92 0.98
C TRP A 80 8.27 1.32 0.23
N GLU A 81 8.91 2.45 0.57
CA GLU A 81 10.19 2.86 -0.02
C GLU A 81 11.39 2.12 0.56
N HIS A 82 11.22 1.28 1.57
CA HIS A 82 12.33 0.58 2.21
C HIS A 82 13.15 -0.25 1.21
N VAL A 83 12.50 -0.91 0.28
CA VAL A 83 13.16 -1.67 -0.79
C VAL A 83 13.99 -0.77 -1.71
N ASN A 84 13.48 0.39 -2.06
CA ASN A 84 14.20 1.37 -2.89
C ASN A 84 15.34 2.01 -2.11
N LEU A 85 15.13 2.29 -0.82
CA LEU A 85 16.18 2.78 0.07
C LEU A 85 17.33 1.77 0.16
N GLN A 86 17.05 0.48 0.39
CA GLN A 86 18.09 -0.56 0.38
C GLN A 86 18.86 -0.58 -0.94
N ARG A 87 18.16 -0.57 -2.09
CA ARG A 87 18.81 -0.56 -3.40
C ARG A 87 19.65 0.69 -3.66
N GLY A 88 19.17 1.84 -3.19
CA GLY A 88 19.91 3.10 -3.27
C GLY A 88 21.20 3.06 -2.46
N VAL A 89 21.12 2.56 -1.23
CA VAL A 89 22.30 2.40 -0.35
C VAL A 89 23.25 1.36 -0.91
N ASP A 90 22.78 0.19 -1.36
CA ASP A 90 23.63 -0.86 -1.95
C ASP A 90 24.39 -0.33 -3.18
N ALA A 91 23.70 0.42 -4.05
CA ALA A 91 24.33 1.03 -5.22
C ALA A 91 25.37 2.09 -4.81
N TYR A 92 25.08 2.88 -3.78
CA TYR A 92 25.99 3.86 -3.23
C TYR A 92 27.26 3.19 -2.67
N LEU A 93 27.09 2.15 -1.87
CA LEU A 93 28.20 1.40 -1.28
C LEU A 93 29.07 0.74 -2.35
N ALA A 94 28.46 0.22 -3.41
CA ALA A 94 29.20 -0.37 -4.53
C ALA A 94 30.09 0.64 -5.25
N GLU A 95 29.68 1.93 -5.32
CA GLU A 95 30.48 3.00 -5.94
C GLU A 95 31.53 3.57 -4.99
N HIS A 96 31.23 3.76 -3.71
CA HIS A 96 32.08 4.54 -2.79
C HIS A 96 32.80 3.70 -1.73
N SER A 97 32.30 2.51 -1.39
CA SER A 97 32.86 1.68 -0.32
C SER A 97 32.60 0.19 -0.60
N PRO A 98 33.14 -0.35 -1.72
CA PRO A 98 32.94 -1.75 -2.09
C PRO A 98 33.52 -2.66 -1.00
N GLY A 99 32.69 -3.58 -0.48
CA GLY A 99 33.05 -4.50 0.59
C GLY A 99 32.84 -3.93 2.01
N ALA A 100 32.16 -2.79 2.17
CA ALA A 100 31.74 -2.29 3.47
C ALA A 100 30.78 -3.28 4.15
N GLU A 101 31.00 -3.53 5.44
CA GLU A 101 30.22 -4.48 6.21
C GLU A 101 29.23 -3.76 7.14
N TRP A 102 28.00 -4.24 7.15
CA TRP A 102 26.97 -3.77 8.04
C TRP A 102 27.20 -4.30 9.48
N PHE A 103 26.87 -3.47 10.47
CA PHE A 103 26.84 -3.87 11.88
C PHE A 103 25.62 -3.27 12.58
N GLY A 104 25.17 -3.92 13.63
CA GLY A 104 24.08 -3.44 14.49
C GLY A 104 24.58 -2.80 15.77
N ILE A 105 23.67 -2.12 16.48
CA ILE A 105 23.88 -1.64 17.84
C ILE A 105 22.78 -2.24 18.72
N SER A 106 23.19 -2.80 19.89
CA SER A 106 22.29 -3.18 20.96
C SER A 106 22.16 -2.01 21.94
N ALA A 107 20.98 -1.41 22.04
CA ALA A 107 20.67 -0.32 22.95
C ALA A 107 19.27 -0.50 23.55
N VAL A 108 19.04 -0.02 24.78
CA VAL A 108 17.80 -0.21 25.54
C VAL A 108 16.60 0.45 24.82
N ASP A 109 16.78 1.65 24.27
CA ASP A 109 15.73 2.44 23.61
C ASP A 109 15.92 2.51 22.07
N ARG A 110 16.51 1.46 21.49
CA ARG A 110 16.80 1.36 20.05
C ARG A 110 15.63 1.75 19.16
N ASP A 111 14.40 1.44 19.57
CA ASP A 111 13.19 1.66 18.79
C ASP A 111 12.62 3.08 18.92
N HIS A 112 13.13 3.88 19.88
CA HIS A 112 12.59 5.21 20.20
C HIS A 112 13.53 6.36 19.85
N ASP A 113 14.82 6.22 20.13
CA ASP A 113 15.82 7.25 19.93
C ASP A 113 16.41 7.21 18.50
N ASP A 114 16.78 8.36 17.95
CA ASP A 114 17.60 8.43 16.73
C ASP A 114 19.05 8.01 17.00
N LEU A 115 19.83 7.76 15.96
CA LEU A 115 21.21 7.31 16.10
C LEU A 115 22.08 8.32 16.85
N ALA A 116 21.89 9.63 16.61
CA ALA A 116 22.67 10.66 17.28
C ALA A 116 22.40 10.64 18.79
N THR A 117 21.14 10.52 19.19
CA THR A 117 20.74 10.41 20.59
C THR A 117 21.28 9.13 21.23
N MET A 118 21.15 7.98 20.54
CA MET A 118 21.67 6.69 21.05
C MET A 118 23.18 6.74 21.28
N LEU A 119 23.94 7.30 20.34
CA LEU A 119 25.40 7.31 20.40
C LEU A 119 25.96 8.34 21.42
N THR A 120 25.21 9.39 21.74
CA THR A 120 25.64 10.44 22.68
C THR A 120 25.20 10.20 24.11
N ARG A 121 24.28 9.26 24.36
CA ARG A 121 23.82 8.87 25.71
C ARG A 121 24.59 7.66 26.22
N PRO A 122 25.48 7.85 27.22
CA PRO A 122 26.35 6.80 27.71
C PRO A 122 25.65 5.70 28.54
N ASP A 123 24.43 5.97 29.02
CA ASP A 123 23.61 5.10 29.88
C ASP A 123 22.84 4.01 29.15
N HIS A 124 22.83 4.02 27.81
CA HIS A 124 21.97 3.15 27.00
C HIS A 124 22.63 1.82 26.55
N GLY A 125 23.88 1.54 26.94
CA GLY A 125 24.63 0.36 26.48
C GLY A 125 24.71 0.33 24.95
N GLN A 126 25.92 0.45 24.38
CA GLN A 126 26.07 0.57 22.91
C GLN A 126 26.99 -0.54 22.41
N GLU A 127 26.59 -1.78 22.68
CA GLU A 127 27.36 -2.93 22.21
C GLU A 127 27.13 -3.12 20.69
N ILE A 128 28.21 -3.48 20.01
CA ILE A 128 28.12 -3.89 18.60
C ILE A 128 27.37 -5.24 18.54
N SER A 129 26.34 -5.29 17.73
CA SER A 129 25.47 -6.46 17.57
C SER A 129 25.34 -6.87 16.12
N ALA A 130 24.61 -7.97 15.89
CA ALA A 130 24.24 -8.36 14.53
C ALA A 130 23.23 -7.36 13.92
N VAL A 131 23.24 -7.24 12.60
CA VAL A 131 22.27 -6.51 11.82
C VAL A 131 20.92 -7.19 11.89
N THR A 132 19.85 -6.42 11.95
CA THR A 132 18.49 -6.96 11.83
C THR A 132 18.05 -6.85 10.37
N HIS A 133 17.67 -7.98 9.78
CA HIS A 133 17.20 -8.06 8.42
C HIS A 133 15.71 -8.37 8.37
N GLY A 134 15.08 -7.99 7.26
CA GLY A 134 13.73 -8.33 6.88
C GLY A 134 13.66 -8.63 5.40
N THR A 135 12.47 -8.84 4.88
CA THR A 135 12.23 -9.12 3.46
C THR A 135 11.30 -8.07 2.89
N ALA A 136 11.62 -7.54 1.71
CA ALA A 136 10.78 -6.63 0.95
C ALA A 136 10.55 -7.18 -0.47
N ALA A 137 9.32 -7.01 -0.97
CA ALA A 137 8.98 -7.44 -2.33
C ALA A 137 9.64 -6.52 -3.37
N THR A 138 10.13 -7.10 -4.46
CA THR A 138 10.69 -6.40 -5.64
C THR A 138 9.86 -6.61 -6.89
N GLY A 139 8.88 -7.51 -6.81
CA GLY A 139 7.98 -7.88 -7.89
C GLY A 139 6.82 -8.74 -7.37
N PRO A 140 5.94 -9.22 -8.25
CA PRO A 140 4.77 -10.03 -7.88
C PRO A 140 5.14 -11.35 -7.16
N THR A 141 6.32 -11.92 -7.45
CA THR A 141 6.82 -13.18 -6.91
C THR A 141 8.26 -13.09 -6.42
N GLU A 142 8.86 -11.91 -6.51
CA GLU A 142 10.25 -11.66 -6.18
C GLU A 142 10.36 -10.84 -4.91
N ALA A 143 11.39 -11.13 -4.11
CA ALA A 143 11.70 -10.40 -2.89
C ALA A 143 13.22 -10.33 -2.70
N MET A 144 13.67 -9.35 -1.92
CA MET A 144 15.04 -9.19 -1.49
C MET A 144 15.14 -9.01 0.03
N GLU A 145 16.29 -9.32 0.57
CA GLU A 145 16.62 -8.98 1.95
C GLU A 145 16.88 -7.49 2.09
N VAL A 146 16.38 -6.88 3.16
CA VAL A 146 16.56 -5.48 3.49
C VAL A 146 17.01 -5.32 4.93
N VAL A 147 17.84 -4.31 5.20
CA VAL A 147 18.30 -4.00 6.55
C VAL A 147 17.17 -3.28 7.29
N GLN A 148 16.63 -3.91 8.34
CA GLN A 148 15.64 -3.28 9.22
C GLN A 148 16.29 -2.38 10.27
N PHE A 149 17.46 -2.78 10.76
CA PHE A 149 18.30 -1.93 11.61
C PHE A 149 19.77 -2.32 11.42
N GLY A 150 20.57 -1.36 10.98
CA GLY A 150 22.00 -1.52 10.80
C GLY A 150 22.69 -0.23 10.44
N LEU A 151 24.00 -0.22 10.64
CA LEU A 151 24.89 0.87 10.27
C LEU A 151 26.00 0.32 9.37
N VAL A 152 26.51 1.17 8.49
CA VAL A 152 27.66 0.84 7.63
C VAL A 152 28.59 2.04 7.54
N GLU A 153 29.88 1.78 7.69
CA GLU A 153 30.95 2.75 7.50
C GLU A 153 31.19 2.94 6.00
N SER A 154 31.27 4.21 5.56
CA SER A 154 31.43 4.54 4.15
C SER A 154 32.21 5.83 3.98
N THR A 155 32.36 6.30 2.74
CA THR A 155 32.96 7.57 2.38
C THR A 155 31.99 8.40 1.54
N ALA A 156 31.97 9.71 1.77
CA ALA A 156 31.25 10.67 0.93
C ALA A 156 31.93 10.82 -0.43
N PRO A 157 31.27 11.41 -1.46
CA PRO A 157 31.87 11.64 -2.79
C PRO A 157 33.17 12.45 -2.77
N ASP A 158 33.38 13.28 -1.74
CA ASP A 158 34.60 14.05 -1.52
C ASP A 158 35.67 13.30 -0.71
N GLY A 159 35.46 12.01 -0.42
CA GLY A 159 36.37 11.16 0.35
C GLY A 159 36.26 11.31 1.87
N ALA A 160 35.37 12.15 2.40
CA ALA A 160 35.19 12.29 3.84
C ALA A 160 34.54 11.03 4.43
N PRO A 161 34.95 10.57 5.63
CA PRO A 161 34.34 9.41 6.29
C PRO A 161 32.90 9.76 6.73
N VAL A 162 31.99 8.80 6.51
CA VAL A 162 30.58 8.88 6.89
C VAL A 162 30.09 7.54 7.45
N VAL A 163 29.03 7.56 8.23
CA VAL A 163 28.32 6.38 8.67
C VAL A 163 26.88 6.51 8.20
N ILE A 164 26.37 5.49 7.51
CA ILE A 164 24.99 5.41 7.03
C ILE A 164 24.25 4.41 7.92
N GLY A 165 23.18 4.87 8.55
CA GLY A 165 22.26 4.03 9.30
C GLY A 165 20.96 3.84 8.56
N MET A 166 20.41 2.62 8.60
CA MET A 166 19.07 2.31 8.13
C MET A 166 18.21 1.78 9.27
N ARG A 167 16.96 2.24 9.29
CA ARG A 167 15.99 1.82 10.30
C ARG A 167 14.60 1.72 9.71
N ALA A 168 13.92 0.59 9.94
CA ALA A 168 12.49 0.42 9.72
C ALA A 168 11.76 0.59 11.07
N LYS A 169 10.77 1.49 11.16
CA LYS A 169 10.01 1.77 12.38
C LYS A 169 8.53 1.40 12.18
N GLU A 170 8.06 0.41 12.94
CA GLU A 170 6.68 -0.10 12.82
C GLU A 170 5.77 0.23 14.02
N ARG A 171 6.30 0.60 15.20
CA ARG A 171 5.52 0.52 16.46
C ARG A 171 4.69 1.75 16.83
N TYR A 172 5.05 2.96 16.42
CA TYR A 172 4.32 4.17 16.80
C TYR A 172 4.28 5.18 15.65
N GLY A 173 3.07 5.51 15.17
CA GLY A 173 2.85 6.40 14.04
C GLY A 173 2.70 5.66 12.71
N PRO A 174 2.61 6.38 11.57
CA PRO A 174 2.56 5.75 10.26
C PRO A 174 3.86 4.96 10.01
N PRO A 175 3.78 3.76 9.42
CA PRO A 175 4.96 2.94 9.13
C PRO A 175 5.94 3.68 8.23
N GLN A 176 7.18 3.81 8.69
CA GLN A 176 8.24 4.55 7.99
C GLN A 176 9.56 3.79 8.05
N CYS A 177 10.38 3.94 7.00
CA CYS A 177 11.79 3.64 7.04
C CYS A 177 12.60 4.96 7.05
N ARG A 178 13.78 4.90 7.64
CA ARG A 178 14.60 6.08 7.85
C ARG A 178 16.06 5.80 7.47
N MET A 179 16.66 6.77 6.82
CA MET A 179 18.08 6.86 6.58
C MET A 179 18.68 7.93 7.49
N GLU A 180 19.73 7.58 8.21
CA GLU A 180 20.42 8.45 9.17
C GLU A 180 21.92 8.50 8.80
N ILE A 181 22.45 9.68 8.54
CA ILE A 181 23.83 9.86 8.06
C ILE A 181 24.59 10.68 9.07
N LEU A 182 25.71 10.14 9.55
CA LEU A 182 26.65 10.76 10.47
C LEU A 182 27.93 11.11 9.71
N ALA A 183 28.44 12.31 9.90
CA ALA A 183 29.67 12.78 9.26
C ALA A 183 30.35 13.85 10.14
N SER A 184 31.63 14.10 9.92
CA SER A 184 32.33 15.23 10.55
C SER A 184 31.87 16.60 10.02
N ARG A 185 31.25 16.64 8.81
CA ARG A 185 30.79 17.87 8.15
C ARG A 185 29.39 17.68 7.56
N LYS A 186 28.50 18.66 7.77
CA LYS A 186 27.13 18.63 7.23
C LYS A 186 27.08 18.50 5.72
N THR A 187 28.02 19.15 5.00
CA THR A 187 28.08 19.09 3.54
C THR A 187 28.32 17.68 3.01
N ALA A 188 29.16 16.89 3.70
CA ALA A 188 29.40 15.49 3.36
C ALA A 188 28.12 14.64 3.57
N ALA A 189 27.47 14.78 4.72
CA ALA A 189 26.21 14.05 5.00
C ALA A 189 25.11 14.39 3.98
N VAL A 190 24.96 15.66 3.60
CA VAL A 190 23.98 16.10 2.60
C VAL A 190 24.32 15.52 1.22
N ALA A 191 25.60 15.51 0.80
CA ALA A 191 26.00 14.94 -0.47
C ALA A 191 25.68 13.44 -0.57
N VAL A 192 25.91 12.68 0.51
CA VAL A 192 25.56 11.24 0.61
C VAL A 192 24.06 11.04 0.49
N ARG A 193 23.26 11.83 1.23
CA ARG A 193 21.79 11.77 1.14
C ARG A 193 21.31 11.98 -0.30
N ASP A 194 21.77 13.06 -0.94
CA ASP A 194 21.33 13.45 -2.28
C ASP A 194 21.70 12.38 -3.32
N ASP A 195 22.88 11.76 -3.17
CA ASP A 195 23.33 10.68 -4.05
C ASP A 195 22.50 9.40 -3.84
N ILE A 196 22.23 8.99 -2.58
CA ILE A 196 21.40 7.84 -2.31
C ILE A 196 19.99 8.05 -2.85
N GLU A 197 19.38 9.23 -2.64
CA GLU A 197 18.08 9.54 -3.22
C GLU A 197 18.07 9.49 -4.75
N ARG A 198 19.13 9.97 -5.40
CA ARG A 198 19.30 9.87 -6.85
C ARG A 198 19.38 8.41 -7.31
N LEU A 199 20.10 7.57 -6.57
CA LEU A 199 20.23 6.13 -6.85
C LEU A 199 18.91 5.37 -6.58
N MET A 200 18.17 5.72 -5.52
CA MET A 200 16.82 5.19 -5.28
C MET A 200 15.91 5.42 -6.50
N ARG A 201 15.91 6.65 -7.06
CA ARG A 201 15.10 6.97 -8.25
C ARG A 201 15.57 6.22 -9.50
N ARG A 202 16.90 6.01 -9.64
CA ARG A 202 17.48 5.29 -10.78
C ARG A 202 17.15 3.80 -10.75
N HIS A 203 17.13 3.21 -9.56
CA HIS A 203 16.93 1.77 -9.32
C HIS A 203 15.54 1.44 -8.76
N ASP A 204 14.55 2.31 -8.97
CA ASP A 204 13.21 2.19 -8.42
C ASP A 204 12.52 0.91 -8.92
N VAL A 205 12.20 0.00 -7.97
CA VAL A 205 11.60 -1.31 -8.27
C VAL A 205 10.14 -1.21 -8.72
N PHE A 206 9.47 -0.08 -8.47
CA PHE A 206 8.06 0.11 -8.81
C PHE A 206 7.85 0.54 -10.26
N ARG A 207 8.89 1.02 -10.92
CA ARG A 207 8.81 1.50 -12.30
C ARG A 207 8.42 0.39 -13.25
N GLY A 208 7.38 0.65 -14.07
CA GLY A 208 6.88 -0.32 -15.02
C GLY A 208 6.12 -1.50 -14.38
N GLN A 209 5.78 -1.45 -13.11
CA GLN A 209 5.04 -2.50 -12.41
C GLN A 209 3.54 -2.19 -12.31
N VAL A 210 2.75 -3.21 -11.98
CA VAL A 210 1.36 -3.05 -11.56
C VAL A 210 1.32 -3.14 -10.04
N LEU A 211 0.88 -2.07 -9.41
CA LEU A 211 0.89 -1.88 -7.97
C LEU A 211 -0.55 -1.74 -7.46
N SER A 212 -0.79 -2.14 -6.23
CA SER A 212 -2.06 -1.89 -5.53
C SER A 212 -1.77 -1.29 -4.17
N PHE A 213 -2.48 -0.21 -3.82
CA PHE A 213 -2.55 0.27 -2.46
C PHE A 213 -3.59 -0.53 -1.67
N GLY A 214 -3.25 -0.91 -0.45
CA GLY A 214 -4.16 -1.59 0.45
C GLY A 214 -3.43 -2.24 1.61
N LEU A 215 -4.20 -2.62 2.63
CA LEU A 215 -3.70 -3.44 3.73
C LEU A 215 -3.64 -4.89 3.22
N SER A 216 -2.46 -5.38 2.92
CA SER A 216 -2.21 -6.78 2.55
C SER A 216 -1.32 -7.44 3.59
N GLU A 217 -1.69 -8.62 4.06
CA GLU A 217 -0.90 -9.39 5.02
C GLU A 217 0.27 -10.14 4.37
N TYR A 218 0.27 -10.28 3.04
CA TYR A 218 1.25 -11.10 2.31
C TYR A 218 1.90 -10.31 1.17
N HIS A 219 3.22 -10.41 1.04
CA HIS A 219 4.04 -9.83 -0.04
C HIS A 219 3.84 -8.32 -0.26
N SER A 220 3.65 -7.57 0.83
CA SER A 220 3.47 -6.13 0.77
C SER A 220 4.67 -5.39 1.36
N ASN A 221 5.05 -4.33 0.69
CA ASN A 221 5.94 -3.33 1.25
C ASN A 221 5.07 -2.31 2.01
N GLY A 222 4.63 -2.68 3.22
CA GLY A 222 3.66 -1.87 3.97
C GLY A 222 2.30 -1.79 3.27
N LEU A 223 1.92 -0.61 2.76
CA LEU A 223 0.63 -0.39 2.07
C LEU A 223 0.66 -0.65 0.56
N LEU A 224 1.81 -1.03 -0.02
CA LEU A 224 1.99 -1.19 -1.46
C LEU A 224 2.31 -2.64 -1.81
N SER A 225 1.51 -3.25 -2.67
CA SER A 225 1.66 -4.62 -3.14
C SER A 225 1.88 -4.67 -4.64
N PHE A 226 2.69 -5.61 -5.11
CA PHE A 226 2.83 -5.91 -6.54
C PHE A 226 1.71 -6.83 -7.01
N LEU A 227 1.15 -6.53 -8.17
CA LEU A 227 0.18 -7.36 -8.85
C LEU A 227 0.78 -7.92 -10.15
N PRO A 228 0.42 -9.15 -10.56
CA PRO A 228 0.81 -9.67 -11.85
C PRO A 228 0.17 -8.82 -12.97
N ARG A 229 0.99 -8.43 -13.95
CA ARG A 229 0.47 -7.70 -15.12
C ARG A 229 -0.44 -8.62 -15.93
N PRO A 230 -1.67 -8.18 -16.25
CA PRO A 230 -2.55 -8.94 -17.12
C PRO A 230 -1.92 -9.17 -18.50
N ASN A 231 -2.35 -10.24 -19.17
CA ASN A 231 -1.98 -10.52 -20.56
C ASN A 231 -3.28 -10.73 -21.37
N LEU A 232 -3.81 -9.63 -21.90
CA LEU A 232 -5.04 -9.62 -22.68
C LEU A 232 -4.78 -9.03 -24.07
N THR A 233 -5.42 -9.62 -25.10
CA THR A 233 -5.39 -9.11 -26.46
C THR A 233 -6.67 -8.34 -26.80
N ALA A 234 -6.66 -7.56 -27.88
CA ALA A 234 -7.83 -6.78 -28.32
C ALA A 234 -9.05 -7.66 -28.65
N GLU A 235 -8.82 -8.86 -29.17
CA GLU A 235 -9.88 -9.82 -29.52
C GLU A 235 -10.64 -10.31 -28.27
N GLN A 236 -10.01 -10.24 -27.09
CA GLN A 236 -10.62 -10.62 -25.83
C GLN A 236 -11.47 -9.50 -25.21
N VAL A 237 -11.45 -8.29 -25.78
CA VAL A 237 -12.24 -7.13 -25.32
C VAL A 237 -13.39 -6.89 -26.32
N ILE A 238 -14.58 -7.32 -25.95
CA ILE A 238 -15.75 -7.22 -26.83
C ILE A 238 -16.57 -5.99 -26.44
N LEU A 239 -16.41 -4.93 -27.23
CA LEU A 239 -17.08 -3.65 -27.11
C LEU A 239 -17.78 -3.30 -28.43
N PRO A 240 -18.70 -2.31 -28.44
CA PRO A 240 -19.23 -1.74 -29.67
C PRO A 240 -18.14 -1.23 -30.61
N ALA A 241 -18.42 -1.25 -31.91
CA ALA A 241 -17.44 -0.82 -32.92
C ALA A 241 -16.91 0.58 -32.67
N GLY A 242 -15.57 0.77 -32.78
CA GLY A 242 -14.88 2.04 -32.60
C GLY A 242 -14.68 2.50 -31.14
N VAL A 243 -15.31 1.86 -30.16
CA VAL A 243 -15.17 2.22 -28.75
C VAL A 243 -13.76 1.91 -28.26
N LEU A 244 -13.27 0.70 -28.54
CA LEU A 244 -11.91 0.30 -28.14
C LEU A 244 -10.86 1.21 -28.78
N ASP A 245 -10.98 1.51 -30.07
CA ASP A 245 -10.06 2.40 -30.80
C ASP A 245 -10.04 3.82 -30.22
N SER A 246 -11.19 4.30 -29.75
CA SER A 246 -11.29 5.61 -29.07
C SER A 246 -10.54 5.62 -27.75
N ILE A 247 -10.70 4.56 -26.94
CA ILE A 247 -10.00 4.39 -25.67
C ILE A 247 -8.48 4.29 -25.91
N GLU A 248 -8.05 3.47 -26.87
CA GLU A 248 -6.63 3.30 -27.21
C GLU A 248 -5.99 4.61 -27.67
N ARG A 249 -6.65 5.35 -28.53
CA ARG A 249 -6.16 6.67 -28.96
C ARG A 249 -5.99 7.62 -27.79
N HIS A 250 -6.95 7.67 -26.89
CA HIS A 250 -6.92 8.58 -25.76
C HIS A 250 -5.85 8.21 -24.73
N VAL A 251 -5.64 6.92 -24.47
CA VAL A 251 -4.73 6.44 -23.42
C VAL A 251 -3.37 6.09 -23.99
N ILE A 252 -3.31 5.14 -24.96
CA ILE A 252 -2.05 4.53 -25.42
C ILE A 252 -1.31 5.44 -26.38
N THR A 253 -2.03 6.05 -27.37
CA THR A 253 -1.37 6.88 -28.38
C THR A 253 -0.77 8.13 -27.77
N VAL A 254 -1.41 8.75 -26.77
CA VAL A 254 -0.87 9.93 -26.10
C VAL A 254 0.45 9.60 -25.41
N THR A 255 0.53 8.51 -24.62
CA THR A 255 1.80 8.07 -24.00
C THR A 255 2.88 7.76 -25.06
N SER A 256 2.53 7.06 -26.12
CA SER A 256 3.50 6.71 -27.19
C SER A 256 4.02 7.93 -27.96
N GLN A 257 3.29 9.04 -27.97
CA GLN A 257 3.65 10.29 -28.63
C GLN A 257 4.02 11.41 -27.62
N ALA A 258 4.24 11.08 -26.34
CA ALA A 258 4.40 12.05 -25.26
C ALA A 258 5.50 13.09 -25.57
N ALA A 259 6.69 12.66 -26.02
CA ALA A 259 7.78 13.57 -26.35
C ALA A 259 7.41 14.58 -27.46
N ARG A 260 6.66 14.14 -28.46
CA ARG A 260 6.22 15.00 -29.57
C ARG A 260 5.14 15.98 -29.14
N LEU A 261 4.20 15.53 -28.30
CA LEU A 261 3.15 16.38 -27.74
C LEU A 261 3.75 17.45 -26.82
N THR A 262 4.67 17.09 -25.94
CA THR A 262 5.40 18.04 -25.08
C THR A 262 6.16 19.08 -25.91
N ALA A 263 6.87 18.64 -26.95
CA ALA A 263 7.57 19.56 -27.84
C ALA A 263 6.62 20.52 -28.60
N ALA A 264 5.36 20.11 -28.79
CA ALA A 264 4.30 20.94 -29.38
C ALA A 264 3.52 21.78 -28.34
N GLY A 265 3.95 21.78 -27.07
CA GLY A 265 3.31 22.51 -25.98
C GLY A 265 1.94 21.94 -25.57
N GLN A 266 1.68 20.68 -25.88
CA GLN A 266 0.43 20.00 -25.51
C GLN A 266 0.54 19.30 -24.16
N HIS A 267 -0.58 19.21 -23.43
CA HIS A 267 -0.64 18.52 -22.15
C HIS A 267 -0.65 17.00 -22.35
N LEU A 268 -0.12 16.29 -21.35
CA LEU A 268 -0.08 14.81 -21.33
C LEU A 268 -1.04 14.22 -20.32
N LYS A 269 -1.33 14.95 -19.24
CA LYS A 269 -2.29 14.53 -18.23
C LYS A 269 -3.68 14.35 -18.85
N ARG A 270 -4.32 13.22 -18.56
CA ARG A 270 -5.63 12.87 -19.12
C ARG A 270 -6.43 11.95 -18.22
N GLY A 271 -7.75 12.00 -18.37
CA GLY A 271 -8.69 11.17 -17.62
C GLY A 271 -9.65 10.40 -18.53
N LEU A 272 -9.83 9.12 -18.22
CA LEU A 272 -10.78 8.21 -18.82
C LEU A 272 -11.79 7.75 -17.78
N LEU A 273 -13.09 7.94 -18.03
CA LEU A 273 -14.17 7.40 -17.23
C LEU A 273 -14.85 6.26 -18.00
N LEU A 274 -14.82 5.04 -17.47
CA LEU A 274 -15.58 3.90 -17.94
C LEU A 274 -16.82 3.72 -17.06
N HIS A 275 -18.00 3.84 -17.64
CA HIS A 275 -19.25 3.70 -16.91
C HIS A 275 -20.18 2.67 -17.54
N GLY A 276 -21.15 2.17 -16.80
CA GLY A 276 -22.11 1.19 -17.30
C GLY A 276 -22.51 0.17 -16.24
N TYR A 277 -23.43 -0.71 -16.58
CA TYR A 277 -23.95 -1.73 -15.66
C TYR A 277 -22.85 -2.63 -15.07
N PRO A 278 -23.05 -3.17 -13.84
CA PRO A 278 -22.14 -4.17 -13.29
C PRO A 278 -22.00 -5.37 -14.24
N GLY A 279 -20.78 -5.87 -14.42
CA GLY A 279 -20.49 -7.05 -15.22
C GLY A 279 -20.51 -6.83 -16.75
N THR A 280 -20.46 -5.59 -17.24
CA THR A 280 -20.38 -5.29 -18.69
C THR A 280 -18.95 -5.32 -19.23
N GLY A 281 -17.90 -5.30 -18.39
CA GLY A 281 -16.53 -5.42 -18.84
C GLY A 281 -15.63 -4.22 -18.54
N LYS A 282 -16.04 -3.25 -17.70
CA LYS A 282 -15.23 -2.07 -17.35
C LYS A 282 -13.85 -2.44 -16.82
N THR A 283 -13.77 -3.20 -15.76
CA THR A 283 -12.49 -3.73 -15.19
C THR A 283 -11.71 -4.55 -16.21
N HIS A 284 -12.41 -5.30 -17.09
CA HIS A 284 -11.75 -6.07 -18.13
C HIS A 284 -11.06 -5.15 -19.16
N THR A 285 -11.69 -4.05 -19.53
CA THR A 285 -11.11 -3.02 -20.42
C THR A 285 -9.91 -2.35 -19.75
N VAL A 286 -9.98 -2.05 -18.45
CA VAL A 286 -8.82 -1.53 -17.69
C VAL A 286 -7.66 -2.53 -17.71
N ARG A 287 -7.92 -3.80 -17.46
CA ARG A 287 -6.90 -4.86 -17.52
C ARG A 287 -6.27 -4.99 -18.90
N TYR A 288 -7.05 -4.80 -19.95
CA TYR A 288 -6.52 -4.74 -21.31
C TYR A 288 -5.56 -3.55 -21.50
N LEU A 289 -5.92 -2.35 -21.03
CA LEU A 289 -5.03 -1.19 -21.10
C LEU A 289 -3.71 -1.46 -20.36
N MET A 290 -3.76 -2.08 -19.18
CA MET A 290 -2.56 -2.51 -18.44
C MET A 290 -1.68 -3.46 -19.27
N SER A 291 -2.28 -4.37 -20.04
CA SER A 291 -1.56 -5.33 -20.91
C SER A 291 -0.85 -4.62 -22.07
N ARG A 292 -1.47 -3.56 -22.60
CA ARG A 292 -0.95 -2.82 -23.77
C ARG A 292 0.14 -1.80 -23.43
N MET A 293 0.25 -1.42 -22.17
CA MET A 293 1.17 -0.37 -21.69
C MET A 293 2.25 -0.99 -20.80
N SER A 294 3.13 -1.83 -21.37
CA SER A 294 4.15 -2.60 -20.64
C SER A 294 5.10 -1.72 -19.82
N ASP A 295 5.48 -0.57 -20.35
CA ASP A 295 6.47 0.33 -19.75
C ASP A 295 5.82 1.34 -18.78
N CYS A 296 4.49 1.36 -18.70
CA CYS A 296 3.74 2.24 -17.84
C CYS A 296 3.61 1.63 -16.43
N THR A 297 3.89 2.43 -15.40
CA THR A 297 3.59 2.03 -14.03
C THR A 297 2.10 2.17 -13.79
N VAL A 298 1.47 1.10 -13.30
CA VAL A 298 0.03 1.12 -12.99
C VAL A 298 -0.16 1.07 -11.48
N ILE A 299 -1.02 1.94 -10.95
CA ILE A 299 -1.37 1.97 -9.53
C ILE A 299 -2.89 1.77 -9.43
N VAL A 300 -3.30 0.67 -8.82
CA VAL A 300 -4.71 0.30 -8.66
C VAL A 300 -5.19 0.65 -7.27
N MET A 301 -6.30 1.38 -7.22
CA MET A 301 -6.96 1.83 -5.99
C MET A 301 -8.37 1.26 -5.94
N THR A 302 -8.67 0.48 -4.91
CA THR A 302 -9.99 -0.15 -4.71
C THR A 302 -10.47 0.01 -3.28
N GLY A 303 -11.77 0.21 -3.08
CA GLY A 303 -12.38 0.23 -1.74
C GLY A 303 -11.66 1.16 -0.75
N GLN A 304 -11.23 0.62 0.39
CA GLN A 304 -10.58 1.39 1.46
C GLN A 304 -9.23 2.00 1.05
N ALA A 305 -8.58 1.49 0.01
CA ALA A 305 -7.32 2.06 -0.49
C ALA A 305 -7.48 3.49 -0.99
N MET A 306 -8.69 3.91 -1.29
CA MET A 306 -8.98 5.28 -1.76
C MET A 306 -8.64 6.38 -0.74
N GLN A 307 -8.49 6.06 0.55
CA GLN A 307 -7.97 7.02 1.53
C GLN A 307 -6.50 7.42 1.27
N PHE A 308 -5.77 6.67 0.44
CA PHE A 308 -4.37 6.93 0.07
C PHE A 308 -4.23 7.60 -1.31
N ILE A 309 -5.24 8.32 -1.78
CA ILE A 309 -5.23 8.98 -3.10
C ILE A 309 -4.03 9.93 -3.26
N GLU A 310 -3.73 10.76 -2.25
CA GLU A 310 -2.61 11.71 -2.32
C GLU A 310 -1.24 11.02 -2.44
N PRO A 311 -0.88 10.04 -1.58
CA PRO A 311 0.35 9.26 -1.75
C PRO A 311 0.41 8.54 -3.10
N ALA A 312 -0.70 7.98 -3.58
CA ALA A 312 -0.77 7.29 -4.86
C ALA A 312 -0.54 8.25 -6.04
N ALA A 313 -1.11 9.46 -6.00
CA ALA A 313 -0.90 10.49 -7.01
C ALA A 313 0.55 11.01 -7.02
N ALA A 314 1.16 11.17 -5.84
CA ALA A 314 2.56 11.54 -5.72
C ALA A 314 3.48 10.45 -6.30
N LEU A 315 3.17 9.17 -6.03
CA LEU A 315 3.88 8.03 -6.59
C LEU A 315 3.71 7.95 -8.11
N ALA A 316 2.49 8.12 -8.63
CA ALA A 316 2.21 8.13 -10.06
C ALA A 316 3.01 9.23 -10.79
N ARG A 317 3.07 10.44 -10.21
CA ARG A 317 3.87 11.55 -10.76
C ARG A 317 5.35 11.22 -10.82
N ARG A 318 5.88 10.52 -9.82
CA ARG A 318 7.30 10.12 -9.79
C ARG A 318 7.63 9.03 -10.80
N LEU A 319 6.70 8.11 -11.04
CA LEU A 319 6.91 6.89 -11.84
C LEU A 319 6.39 6.99 -13.28
N GLN A 320 6.35 8.18 -13.83
CA GLN A 320 5.92 8.40 -15.22
C GLN A 320 6.72 7.59 -16.24
N PRO A 321 6.08 7.13 -17.33
CA PRO A 321 4.65 7.20 -17.61
C PRO A 321 3.85 6.33 -16.64
N SER A 322 2.69 6.82 -16.18
CA SER A 322 1.92 6.11 -15.17
C SER A 322 0.40 6.15 -15.43
N MET A 323 -0.28 5.13 -14.91
CA MET A 323 -1.74 5.00 -14.93
C MET A 323 -2.25 4.81 -13.51
N LEU A 324 -3.10 5.71 -13.04
CA LEU A 324 -3.75 5.65 -11.74
C LEU A 324 -5.20 5.20 -11.93
N VAL A 325 -5.51 4.00 -11.46
CA VAL A 325 -6.80 3.34 -11.66
C VAL A 325 -7.62 3.40 -10.39
N PHE A 326 -8.83 3.93 -10.49
CA PHE A 326 -9.84 3.97 -9.43
C PHE A 326 -11.01 3.09 -9.83
N GLU A 327 -11.11 1.91 -9.22
CA GLU A 327 -12.21 0.99 -9.50
C GLU A 327 -13.41 1.25 -8.59
N ASP A 328 -14.63 1.19 -9.19
CA ASP A 328 -15.93 1.30 -8.52
C ASP A 328 -16.02 2.54 -7.59
N VAL A 329 -15.67 3.71 -8.13
CA VAL A 329 -15.66 4.98 -7.37
C VAL A 329 -17.04 5.35 -6.80
N ASP A 330 -18.14 4.77 -7.30
CA ASP A 330 -19.48 4.92 -6.76
C ASP A 330 -19.68 4.24 -5.40
N LEU A 331 -18.93 3.20 -5.06
CA LEU A 331 -18.99 2.56 -3.75
C LEU A 331 -18.46 3.49 -2.65
N VAL A 332 -17.44 4.25 -2.97
CA VAL A 332 -16.83 5.24 -2.07
C VAL A 332 -17.73 6.46 -1.92
N ALA A 333 -18.42 6.86 -2.99
CA ALA A 333 -19.36 7.97 -2.99
C ALA A 333 -20.61 7.71 -2.12
N GLN A 334 -20.86 6.46 -1.70
CA GLN A 334 -22.03 6.07 -0.88
C GLN A 334 -21.73 5.95 0.60
N ASP A 335 -20.50 6.14 1.04
CA ASP A 335 -20.16 6.07 2.46
C ASP A 335 -20.80 7.26 3.20
N ARG A 336 -21.97 7.01 3.80
CA ARG A 336 -22.82 7.98 4.52
C ARG A 336 -22.26 8.42 5.86
N SER A 337 -21.09 7.91 6.25
CA SER A 337 -20.45 8.26 7.52
C SER A 337 -20.14 9.77 7.65
N PHE A 338 -20.12 10.51 6.53
CA PHE A 338 -19.73 11.92 6.47
C PHE A 338 -20.89 12.90 6.20
N GLY A 339 -22.15 12.46 6.22
CA GLY A 339 -23.33 13.32 6.01
C GLY A 339 -23.77 13.45 4.53
N PRO A 340 -24.97 13.98 4.26
CA PRO A 340 -25.59 13.94 2.94
C PRO A 340 -25.00 14.90 1.89
N GLU A 341 -24.16 15.86 2.27
CA GLU A 341 -23.66 16.93 1.37
C GLU A 341 -22.16 16.93 1.12
N SER A 342 -21.35 16.10 1.81
CA SER A 342 -19.91 16.07 1.63
C SER A 342 -19.42 14.68 1.29
N ASN A 343 -18.73 14.55 0.14
CA ASN A 343 -17.99 13.34 -0.23
C ASN A 343 -16.50 13.65 -0.21
N PRO A 344 -15.82 13.49 0.96
CA PRO A 344 -14.43 13.88 1.12
C PRO A 344 -13.50 13.11 0.16
N LEU A 345 -13.81 11.88 -0.18
CA LEU A 345 -12.97 11.08 -1.10
C LEU A 345 -13.09 11.56 -2.55
N LEU A 346 -14.26 12.03 -2.97
CA LEU A 346 -14.39 12.66 -4.29
C LEU A 346 -13.60 13.97 -4.34
N PHE A 347 -13.62 14.77 -3.27
CA PHE A 347 -12.79 15.97 -3.19
C PHE A 347 -11.30 15.66 -3.25
N SER A 348 -10.82 14.68 -2.47
CA SER A 348 -9.42 14.25 -2.51
C SER A 348 -9.02 13.73 -3.90
N LEU A 349 -9.91 13.02 -4.60
CA LEU A 349 -9.68 12.61 -5.98
C LEU A 349 -9.53 13.82 -6.92
N LEU A 350 -10.43 14.79 -6.82
CA LEU A 350 -10.38 16.00 -7.64
C LEU A 350 -9.13 16.84 -7.35
N GLU A 351 -8.76 16.99 -6.08
CA GLU A 351 -7.54 17.67 -5.66
C GLU A 351 -6.28 16.94 -6.14
N ALA A 352 -6.24 15.62 -6.04
CA ALA A 352 -5.13 14.81 -6.56
C ALA A 352 -5.00 14.95 -8.08
N MET A 353 -6.12 14.95 -8.81
CA MET A 353 -6.11 15.21 -10.25
C MET A 353 -5.62 16.62 -10.57
N ASP A 354 -6.09 17.65 -9.87
CA ASP A 354 -5.68 19.04 -10.08
C ASP A 354 -4.21 19.28 -9.66
N GLY A 355 -3.73 18.57 -8.64
CA GLY A 355 -2.36 18.66 -8.12
C GLY A 355 -1.27 18.07 -9.05
N ILE A 356 -1.65 17.32 -10.08
CA ILE A 356 -0.71 16.82 -11.10
C ILE A 356 -0.60 17.84 -12.23
N GLY A 357 0.64 18.23 -12.55
CA GLY A 357 0.92 19.16 -13.64
C GLY A 357 0.39 18.67 -14.99
N ALA A 358 0.02 19.59 -15.86
CA ALA A 358 -0.54 19.27 -17.17
C ALA A 358 0.46 18.55 -18.09
N ASP A 359 1.76 18.76 -17.87
CA ASP A 359 2.89 18.16 -18.58
C ASP A 359 3.24 16.73 -18.11
N ALA A 360 2.67 16.29 -17.00
CA ALA A 360 2.92 14.97 -16.46
C ALA A 360 2.21 13.89 -17.28
N ASP A 361 2.95 12.85 -17.73
CA ASP A 361 2.37 11.69 -18.42
C ASP A 361 1.70 10.75 -17.39
N VAL A 362 0.58 11.22 -16.86
CA VAL A 362 -0.27 10.50 -15.91
C VAL A 362 -1.67 10.34 -16.49
N THR A 363 -2.10 9.09 -16.60
CA THR A 363 -3.47 8.74 -17.02
C THR A 363 -4.31 8.37 -15.80
N PHE A 364 -5.40 9.08 -15.59
CA PHE A 364 -6.42 8.69 -14.62
C PHE A 364 -7.46 7.80 -15.30
N VAL A 365 -7.72 6.63 -14.74
CA VAL A 365 -8.76 5.72 -15.23
C VAL A 365 -9.75 5.45 -14.09
N LEU A 366 -10.98 5.86 -14.29
CA LEU A 366 -12.05 5.70 -13.31
C LEU A 366 -13.08 4.69 -13.83
N THR A 367 -13.58 3.81 -12.97
CA THR A 367 -14.72 2.96 -13.29
C THR A 367 -15.87 3.23 -12.34
N THR A 368 -17.12 3.20 -12.85
CA THR A 368 -18.33 3.38 -12.05
C THR A 368 -19.51 2.61 -12.62
N ASN A 369 -20.40 2.16 -11.73
CA ASN A 369 -21.70 1.59 -12.11
C ASN A 369 -22.81 2.68 -12.18
N ARG A 370 -22.51 3.91 -11.75
CA ARG A 370 -23.47 5.01 -11.60
C ARG A 370 -22.93 6.31 -12.20
N ALA A 371 -23.01 6.45 -13.52
CA ALA A 371 -22.53 7.63 -14.23
C ALA A 371 -23.12 8.95 -13.70
N GLY A 372 -24.41 9.03 -13.50
CA GLY A 372 -25.11 10.28 -13.18
C GLY A 372 -24.74 10.96 -11.85
N MET A 373 -24.06 10.27 -10.92
CA MET A 373 -23.57 10.87 -9.67
C MET A 373 -22.20 11.55 -9.83
N LEU A 374 -21.39 11.06 -10.76
CA LEU A 374 -19.99 11.47 -10.93
C LEU A 374 -19.81 12.46 -12.09
N GLU A 375 -20.69 12.41 -13.13
CA GLU A 375 -20.52 13.19 -14.36
C GLU A 375 -20.43 14.68 -14.11
N ARG A 376 -21.27 15.25 -13.23
CA ARG A 376 -21.29 16.70 -12.98
C ARG A 376 -20.01 17.22 -12.34
N ALA A 377 -19.45 16.49 -11.39
CA ALA A 377 -18.24 16.93 -10.67
C ALA A 377 -16.95 16.74 -11.47
N LEU A 378 -16.90 15.71 -12.33
CA LEU A 378 -15.70 15.29 -13.05
C LEU A 378 -15.64 15.88 -14.47
N VAL A 379 -16.79 16.03 -15.17
CA VAL A 379 -16.85 16.45 -16.57
C VAL A 379 -16.85 17.98 -16.72
N ASP A 380 -17.34 18.72 -15.72
CA ASP A 380 -17.47 20.19 -15.80
C ASP A 380 -16.12 20.96 -15.84
N ARG A 381 -14.97 20.27 -15.68
CA ARG A 381 -13.65 20.90 -15.76
C ARG A 381 -12.70 20.15 -16.69
N PRO A 382 -12.14 20.82 -17.73
CA PRO A 382 -11.14 20.23 -18.62
C PRO A 382 -9.89 19.74 -17.84
N GLY A 383 -9.31 18.61 -18.28
CA GLY A 383 -8.11 18.04 -17.67
C GLY A 383 -8.37 17.11 -16.47
N ARG A 384 -9.65 16.79 -16.17
CA ARG A 384 -10.02 15.76 -15.18
C ARG A 384 -10.49 14.49 -15.87
N VAL A 385 -11.64 14.54 -16.55
CA VAL A 385 -12.14 13.46 -17.39
C VAL A 385 -12.34 14.03 -18.80
N ASP A 386 -11.42 13.67 -19.69
CA ASP A 386 -11.44 14.16 -21.07
C ASP A 386 -12.21 13.21 -22.01
N LEU A 387 -12.37 11.95 -21.56
CA LEU A 387 -13.13 10.93 -22.29
C LEU A 387 -13.98 10.11 -21.32
N ALA A 388 -15.30 10.21 -21.47
CA ALA A 388 -16.26 9.34 -20.79
C ALA A 388 -16.83 8.34 -21.79
N VAL A 389 -16.78 7.04 -21.44
CA VAL A 389 -17.19 5.92 -22.34
C VAL A 389 -18.18 5.04 -21.61
N GLU A 390 -19.36 4.87 -22.22
CA GLU A 390 -20.30 3.87 -21.76
C GLU A 390 -19.89 2.49 -22.25
N ILE A 391 -19.82 1.53 -21.31
CA ILE A 391 -19.69 0.10 -21.63
C ILE A 391 -21.08 -0.51 -21.49
N PRO A 392 -21.85 -0.61 -22.58
CA PRO A 392 -23.23 -1.05 -22.54
C PRO A 392 -23.33 -2.56 -22.33
N LYS A 393 -24.53 -3.05 -22.12
CA LYS A 393 -24.81 -4.47 -22.23
C LYS A 393 -24.57 -4.95 -23.67
N PRO A 394 -24.08 -6.19 -23.86
CA PRO A 394 -23.74 -6.71 -25.18
C PRO A 394 -24.98 -6.83 -26.07
N ASP A 395 -24.88 -6.33 -27.29
CA ASP A 395 -25.85 -6.55 -28.35
C ASP A 395 -25.83 -8.03 -28.85
N ARG A 396 -26.68 -8.38 -29.80
CA ARG A 396 -26.77 -9.74 -30.33
C ARG A 396 -25.41 -10.27 -30.83
N GLN A 397 -24.69 -9.46 -31.61
CA GLN A 397 -23.39 -9.85 -32.18
C GLN A 397 -22.31 -9.96 -31.08
N ALA A 398 -22.30 -9.05 -30.13
CA ALA A 398 -21.39 -9.12 -29.01
C ALA A 398 -21.66 -10.35 -28.11
N ARG A 399 -22.93 -10.74 -27.90
CA ARG A 399 -23.26 -11.96 -27.16
C ARG A 399 -22.73 -13.20 -27.85
N GLU A 400 -22.87 -13.30 -29.19
CA GLU A 400 -22.29 -14.41 -29.96
C GLU A 400 -20.76 -14.47 -29.81
N ARG A 401 -20.07 -13.31 -29.93
CA ARG A 401 -18.62 -13.23 -29.74
C ARG A 401 -18.20 -13.60 -28.31
N LEU A 402 -18.97 -13.20 -27.30
CA LEU A 402 -18.71 -13.56 -25.91
C LEU A 402 -18.91 -15.08 -25.66
N LEU A 403 -19.92 -15.69 -26.22
CA LEU A 403 -20.12 -17.13 -26.13
C LEU A 403 -18.92 -17.90 -26.73
N ARG A 404 -18.44 -17.49 -27.89
CA ARG A 404 -17.25 -18.09 -28.54
C ARG A 404 -15.98 -17.83 -27.72
N LEU A 405 -15.79 -16.62 -27.18
CA LEU A 405 -14.63 -16.25 -26.37
C LEU A 405 -14.58 -17.06 -25.07
N TYR A 406 -15.71 -17.17 -24.38
CA TYR A 406 -15.74 -17.82 -23.06
C TYR A 406 -15.87 -19.36 -23.16
N ALA A 407 -16.17 -19.91 -24.32
CA ALA A 407 -16.03 -21.34 -24.55
C ALA A 407 -14.57 -21.80 -24.37
N GLY A 408 -13.61 -20.91 -24.63
CA GLY A 408 -12.19 -21.19 -24.42
C GLY A 408 -11.73 -22.36 -25.34
N GLY A 409 -11.27 -23.46 -24.72
CA GLY A 409 -10.85 -24.66 -25.43
C GLY A 409 -11.98 -25.67 -25.75
N LEU A 410 -13.24 -25.37 -25.38
CA LEU A 410 -14.38 -26.25 -25.62
C LEU A 410 -14.99 -25.95 -27.01
N GLU A 411 -15.24 -26.99 -27.79
CA GLU A 411 -15.93 -26.88 -29.06
C GLU A 411 -17.43 -26.59 -28.81
N LEU A 412 -17.99 -25.59 -29.46
CA LEU A 412 -19.44 -25.32 -29.44
C LEU A 412 -20.15 -26.13 -30.53
N LYS A 413 -20.63 -27.33 -30.20
CA LYS A 413 -21.44 -28.19 -31.05
C LYS A 413 -22.93 -27.93 -30.82
N ALA A 414 -23.34 -26.67 -30.96
CA ALA A 414 -24.67 -26.20 -30.67
C ALA A 414 -25.08 -25.11 -31.66
N ASP A 415 -26.37 -25.03 -31.97
CA ASP A 415 -26.93 -23.82 -32.56
C ASP A 415 -26.96 -22.72 -31.47
N LEU A 416 -26.16 -21.68 -31.65
CA LEU A 416 -26.08 -20.58 -30.70
C LEU A 416 -27.29 -19.64 -30.75
N THR A 417 -28.15 -19.75 -31.78
CA THR A 417 -29.31 -18.85 -31.95
C THR A 417 -30.24 -18.84 -30.75
N PRO A 418 -30.69 -20.02 -30.22
CA PRO A 418 -31.60 -20.05 -29.08
C PRO A 418 -31.01 -19.44 -27.83
N VAL A 419 -29.72 -19.72 -27.53
CA VAL A 419 -29.07 -19.18 -26.34
C VAL A 419 -28.76 -17.67 -26.49
N ILE A 420 -28.42 -17.21 -27.68
CA ILE A 420 -28.26 -15.79 -27.97
C ILE A 420 -29.58 -15.05 -27.75
N ASP A 421 -30.70 -15.59 -28.18
CA ASP A 421 -32.02 -14.98 -27.99
C ASP A 421 -32.45 -15.02 -26.55
N ALA A 422 -32.23 -16.12 -25.83
CA ALA A 422 -32.53 -16.27 -24.42
C ALA A 422 -31.67 -15.37 -23.51
N THR A 423 -30.53 -14.89 -24.00
CA THR A 423 -29.61 -14.01 -23.27
C THR A 423 -29.77 -12.53 -23.63
N GLU A 424 -30.92 -12.10 -24.17
CA GLU A 424 -31.17 -10.70 -24.43
C GLU A 424 -31.16 -9.87 -23.15
N GLY A 425 -30.47 -8.72 -23.17
CA GLY A 425 -30.36 -7.79 -22.04
C GLY A 425 -29.51 -8.26 -20.87
N VAL A 426 -28.78 -9.37 -20.97
CA VAL A 426 -27.81 -9.83 -19.95
C VAL A 426 -26.46 -9.12 -20.09
N THR A 427 -25.59 -9.31 -19.12
CA THR A 427 -24.22 -8.75 -19.10
C THR A 427 -23.19 -9.79 -19.56
N ALA A 428 -21.96 -9.34 -19.86
CA ALA A 428 -20.86 -10.24 -20.25
C ALA A 428 -20.52 -11.26 -19.13
N SER A 429 -20.59 -10.85 -17.87
CA SER A 429 -20.38 -11.76 -16.74
C SER A 429 -21.43 -12.84 -16.63
N PHE A 430 -22.68 -12.57 -17.00
CA PHE A 430 -23.72 -13.57 -17.07
C PHE A 430 -23.40 -14.64 -18.13
N ILE A 431 -22.95 -14.23 -19.31
CA ILE A 431 -22.59 -15.17 -20.41
C ILE A 431 -21.41 -16.06 -19.96
N LYS A 432 -20.43 -15.49 -19.27
CA LYS A 432 -19.30 -16.24 -18.72
C LYS A 432 -19.75 -17.29 -17.72
N GLU A 433 -20.67 -16.94 -16.82
CA GLU A 433 -21.21 -17.87 -15.83
C GLU A 433 -22.09 -18.95 -16.49
N LEU A 434 -22.84 -18.59 -17.53
CA LEU A 434 -23.64 -19.54 -18.31
C LEU A 434 -22.76 -20.65 -18.91
N LEU A 435 -21.66 -20.27 -19.55
CA LEU A 435 -20.74 -21.26 -20.14
C LEU A 435 -20.02 -22.09 -19.07
N ARG A 436 -19.67 -21.51 -17.95
CA ARG A 436 -19.11 -22.25 -16.81
C ARG A 436 -20.07 -23.32 -16.31
N ARG A 437 -21.37 -23.00 -16.19
CA ARG A 437 -22.42 -23.99 -15.78
C ARG A 437 -22.65 -25.02 -16.86
N ALA A 438 -22.72 -24.63 -18.12
CA ALA A 438 -22.85 -25.58 -19.23
C ALA A 438 -21.70 -26.61 -19.24
N ALA A 439 -20.46 -26.14 -19.04
CA ALA A 439 -19.30 -27.01 -18.92
C ALA A 439 -19.41 -27.95 -17.70
N LEU A 440 -19.89 -27.48 -16.55
CA LEU A 440 -20.12 -28.33 -15.35
C LEU A 440 -21.23 -29.38 -15.61
N THR A 441 -22.28 -29.03 -16.35
CA THR A 441 -23.33 -29.96 -16.72
C THR A 441 -22.80 -31.06 -17.64
N ALA A 442 -22.02 -30.68 -18.65
CA ALA A 442 -21.36 -31.62 -19.54
C ALA A 442 -20.38 -32.54 -18.79
N LEU A 443 -19.59 -32.03 -17.82
CA LEU A 443 -18.66 -32.81 -16.99
C LEU A 443 -19.37 -33.82 -16.08
N ARG A 444 -20.62 -33.58 -15.69
CA ARG A 444 -21.41 -34.56 -14.93
C ARG A 444 -21.83 -35.77 -15.80
N ALA A 445 -21.95 -35.56 -17.10
CA ALA A 445 -22.33 -36.61 -18.06
C ALA A 445 -21.12 -37.38 -18.60
N SER A 446 -19.93 -36.81 -18.61
CA SER A 446 -18.71 -37.43 -19.14
C SER A 446 -17.46 -36.79 -18.53
N ASP A 447 -16.47 -37.57 -18.17
CA ASP A 447 -15.19 -37.08 -17.58
C ASP A 447 -14.30 -36.36 -18.63
N ASP A 448 -14.50 -36.60 -19.93
CA ASP A 448 -13.74 -35.94 -21.02
C ASP A 448 -14.68 -35.03 -21.84
N VAL A 449 -14.88 -33.79 -21.36
CA VAL A 449 -15.69 -32.79 -22.04
C VAL A 449 -14.84 -32.00 -23.03
N ARG A 450 -15.05 -32.23 -24.33
CA ARG A 450 -14.42 -31.48 -25.43
C ARG A 450 -15.38 -30.55 -26.16
N ALA A 451 -16.67 -30.72 -25.96
CA ALA A 451 -17.69 -29.93 -26.64
C ALA A 451 -18.87 -29.63 -25.73
N LEU A 452 -19.53 -28.50 -25.97
CA LEU A 452 -20.83 -28.14 -25.39
C LEU A 452 -21.93 -28.32 -26.40
N THR A 453 -23.05 -28.94 -25.99
CA THR A 453 -24.24 -29.21 -26.82
C THR A 453 -25.35 -28.18 -26.52
N ASP A 454 -26.39 -28.21 -27.39
CA ASP A 454 -27.62 -27.43 -27.17
C ASP A 454 -28.25 -27.73 -25.79
N ALA A 455 -28.25 -28.98 -25.36
CA ALA A 455 -28.83 -29.40 -24.10
C ALA A 455 -28.07 -28.80 -22.89
N ASP A 456 -26.73 -28.76 -22.95
CA ASP A 456 -25.91 -28.22 -21.91
C ASP A 456 -26.13 -26.68 -21.74
N LEU A 457 -26.19 -25.98 -22.88
CA LEU A 457 -26.45 -24.55 -22.92
C LEU A 457 -27.87 -24.20 -22.45
N ALA A 458 -28.88 -24.96 -22.89
CA ALA A 458 -30.27 -24.76 -22.52
C ALA A 458 -30.49 -25.01 -21.02
N SER A 459 -29.90 -26.11 -20.49
CA SER A 459 -29.95 -26.40 -19.03
C SER A 459 -29.35 -25.28 -18.20
N ALA A 460 -28.14 -24.83 -18.54
CA ALA A 460 -27.46 -23.75 -17.83
C ALA A 460 -28.23 -22.42 -17.93
N ALA A 461 -28.80 -22.09 -19.07
CA ALA A 461 -29.61 -20.89 -19.27
C ALA A 461 -30.90 -20.95 -18.40
N GLY A 462 -31.55 -22.10 -18.35
CA GLY A 462 -32.75 -22.34 -17.54
C GLY A 462 -32.49 -22.19 -16.04
N GLU A 463 -31.41 -22.78 -15.53
CA GLU A 463 -31.01 -22.67 -14.14
C GLU A 463 -30.75 -21.19 -13.73
N LEU A 464 -29.97 -20.47 -14.52
CA LEU A 464 -29.66 -19.04 -14.25
C LEU A 464 -30.91 -18.15 -14.33
N ALA A 465 -31.82 -18.42 -15.26
CA ALA A 465 -33.08 -17.69 -15.36
C ALA A 465 -33.98 -17.94 -14.12
N ALA A 466 -34.08 -19.20 -13.68
CA ALA A 466 -34.85 -19.57 -12.48
C ALA A 466 -34.29 -18.93 -11.22
N GLU A 467 -32.97 -18.94 -11.02
CA GLU A 467 -32.30 -18.28 -9.88
C GLU A 467 -32.55 -16.78 -9.86
N ARG A 468 -32.42 -16.12 -11.03
CA ARG A 468 -32.70 -14.68 -11.16
C ARG A 468 -34.15 -14.35 -10.80
N GLN A 469 -35.11 -15.15 -11.25
CA GLN A 469 -36.52 -14.96 -10.91
C GLN A 469 -36.76 -15.19 -9.41
N ALA A 470 -36.15 -16.22 -8.79
CA ALA A 470 -36.26 -16.48 -7.39
C ALA A 470 -35.70 -15.34 -6.52
N LEU A 471 -34.53 -14.80 -6.89
CA LEU A 471 -33.94 -13.64 -6.23
C LEU A 471 -34.82 -12.39 -6.36
N THR A 472 -35.35 -12.12 -7.55
CA THR A 472 -36.26 -10.99 -7.80
C THR A 472 -37.52 -11.10 -6.96
N ARG A 473 -38.14 -12.28 -6.86
CA ARG A 473 -39.31 -12.51 -6.00
C ARG A 473 -38.99 -12.25 -4.51
N ARG A 474 -37.85 -12.73 -4.01
CA ARG A 474 -37.41 -12.45 -2.62
C ARG A 474 -37.21 -10.97 -2.35
N LEU A 475 -36.56 -10.24 -3.27
CA LEU A 475 -36.32 -8.80 -3.12
C LEU A 475 -37.60 -7.97 -3.22
N LEU A 476 -38.59 -8.42 -3.98
CA LEU A 476 -39.92 -7.77 -4.11
C LEU A 476 -40.91 -8.16 -3.02
N GLY A 477 -40.49 -8.92 -2.00
CA GLY A 477 -41.34 -9.25 -0.88
C GLY A 477 -42.36 -10.38 -1.14
N HIS A 478 -42.25 -11.14 -2.21
CA HIS A 478 -43.08 -12.31 -2.51
C HIS A 478 -42.48 -13.59 -1.90
N GLY A 479 -42.02 -13.54 -0.66
CA GLY A 479 -41.46 -14.65 0.06
C GLY A 479 -42.32 -15.03 1.29
N ARG A 480 -43.10 -16.14 1.15
CA ARG A 480 -43.80 -16.88 2.20
C ARG A 480 -44.64 -16.07 3.21
N ALA A 481 -45.88 -15.83 2.84
CA ALA A 481 -46.97 -15.98 3.74
C ALA A 481 -47.30 -17.49 3.79
N GLY A 482 -47.06 -18.14 4.93
CA GLY A 482 -47.54 -19.51 5.15
C GLY A 482 -46.50 -20.42 5.78
N ASP A 483 -46.22 -20.24 7.06
CA ASP A 483 -45.97 -21.29 8.03
C ASP A 483 -45.80 -20.69 9.46
N ASP A 484 -46.87 -20.05 9.96
CA ASP A 484 -47.10 -19.78 11.38
C ASP A 484 -48.59 -20.03 11.66
N GLY A 485 -48.94 -21.28 11.70
CA GLY A 485 -50.25 -21.77 12.12
C GLY A 485 -50.06 -22.93 13.08
N ASP A 486 -50.57 -22.73 14.26
CA ASP A 486 -50.86 -23.71 15.33
C ASP A 486 -49.69 -24.21 16.19
N ASP A 487 -49.64 -23.66 17.39
CA ASP A 487 -49.86 -24.42 18.64
C ASP A 487 -49.70 -23.49 19.86
N MET A 488 -50.77 -22.85 20.27
CA MET A 488 -50.94 -22.33 21.61
C MET A 488 -52.37 -22.57 22.07
N ASP A 489 -52.63 -23.79 22.48
CA ASP A 489 -53.75 -24.09 23.40
C ASP A 489 -53.24 -24.99 24.49
N GLY A 490 -53.44 -24.54 25.73
CA GLY A 490 -53.16 -25.36 26.90
C GLY A 490 -52.97 -24.59 28.19
N GLN A 491 -54.07 -24.03 28.72
CA GLN A 491 -54.26 -23.69 30.13
C GLN A 491 -54.20 -24.91 31.05
N PRO A 492 -54.24 -24.74 32.39
CA PRO A 492 -54.58 -23.56 33.24
C PRO A 492 -53.36 -22.94 34.00
#